data_427e268e7687a381988562a00ae84ae7
#
_entry.id   427e268e7687a381988562a00ae84ae7
#
_cell.length_a   1.000
_cell.length_b   1.000
_cell.length_c   1.000
_cell.angle_alpha   90.00
_cell.angle_beta   90.00
_cell.angle_gamma   90.00
#
_symmetry.space_group_name_H-M   'P 1'
#
loop_
_entity.id
_entity.type
_entity.pdbx_description
1 polymer ?
#
loop_
_entity_poly.entity_id
_entity_poly.type
_entity_poly.pdbx_seq_one_letter_code
_entity_poly.pdbx_strand_id
1 'polypeptide(L)'
;MGVIWTEEQQKVISLRDRNILVSAAAGSGKTAVLVERILSKICDPKKPVDIDRLLIMTFTRAAAGEMKERISAAIDQKLYDNPDNEHLQRQTSLIHNAQITTIDGFCAYIIRNYFHMIDLDPGYRTAEEGELKLLREDVMKEVLEEAYAQKDEKFLNLVECYANGKTDDEIRDMIYKLYDASMSHPFPEEWIEECLRVYQVDNVEDLRSTKWMTLLWDAAEECISEIDDLLERATHICREIDGPYFYETALESDSLLLKEAKERAAKRDYNGMASLLAAHKYARLSYKKDLNVD
;
A
#
# COMPACT_ATOMS: atom_id res chain seq x y z
N MET A 1 24.59 26.27 26.64
CA MET A 1 23.24 26.81 26.40
C MET A 1 22.30 25.63 26.20
N GLY A 2 21.25 25.49 27.02
CA GLY A 2 20.26 24.42 26.86
C GLY A 2 19.47 24.62 25.55
N VAL A 3 19.10 23.51 24.94
CA VAL A 3 18.20 23.51 23.75
C VAL A 3 16.83 24.06 24.16
N ILE A 4 16.34 25.07 23.45
CA ILE A 4 14.99 25.61 23.66
C ILE A 4 14.04 24.81 22.77
N TRP A 5 13.12 24.08 23.39
CA TRP A 5 12.11 23.28 22.71
C TRP A 5 10.85 24.12 22.45
N THR A 6 10.21 23.93 21.29
CA THR A 6 8.88 24.50 21.03
C THR A 6 7.83 23.81 21.92
N GLU A 7 6.65 24.41 22.06
CA GLU A 7 5.56 23.81 22.86
C GLU A 7 5.16 22.43 22.35
N GLU A 8 5.13 22.23 21.03
CA GLU A 8 4.82 20.94 20.40
C GLU A 8 5.91 19.90 20.67
N GLN A 9 7.17 20.29 20.53
CA GLN A 9 8.31 19.42 20.86
C GLN A 9 8.29 19.06 22.34
N GLN A 10 8.00 20.00 23.23
CA GLN A 10 7.89 19.76 24.66
C GLN A 10 6.73 18.79 24.99
N LYS A 11 5.60 18.86 24.29
CA LYS A 11 4.52 17.87 24.40
C LYS A 11 5.01 16.47 24.02
N VAL A 12 5.72 16.33 22.91
CA VAL A 12 6.29 15.03 22.50
C VAL A 12 7.22 14.48 23.55
N ILE A 13 8.08 15.31 24.15
CA ILE A 13 9.03 14.90 25.19
C ILE A 13 8.31 14.45 26.47
N SER A 14 7.29 15.16 26.91
CA SER A 14 6.67 15.02 28.24
C SER A 14 5.50 14.03 28.29
N LEU A 15 4.73 13.84 27.20
CA LEU A 15 3.54 12.98 27.20
C LEU A 15 3.90 11.52 27.53
N ARG A 16 3.09 10.88 28.40
CA ARG A 16 3.24 9.50 28.86
C ARG A 16 1.93 8.72 28.67
N ASP A 17 2.01 7.41 28.76
CA ASP A 17 0.88 6.46 28.84
C ASP A 17 -0.14 6.59 27.68
N ARG A 18 0.36 6.94 26.48
CA ARG A 18 -0.44 7.03 25.24
C ARG A 18 0.42 6.87 23.99
N ASN A 19 -0.21 6.49 22.89
CA ASN A 19 0.40 6.51 21.57
C ASN A 19 0.51 7.96 21.08
N ILE A 20 1.64 8.30 20.45
CA ILE A 20 1.91 9.63 19.90
C ILE A 20 2.34 9.44 18.44
N LEU A 21 1.60 10.05 17.52
CA LEU A 21 2.01 10.21 16.13
C LEU A 21 2.60 11.61 15.96
N VAL A 22 3.84 11.68 15.46
CA VAL A 22 4.54 12.94 15.23
C VAL A 22 4.74 13.14 13.74
N SER A 23 4.03 14.12 13.16
CA SER A 23 4.26 14.58 11.79
C SER A 23 5.19 15.79 11.83
N ALA A 24 6.31 15.72 11.11
CA ALA A 24 7.30 16.78 11.12
C ALA A 24 8.13 16.78 9.83
N ALA A 25 8.41 17.98 9.28
CA ALA A 25 9.21 18.17 8.07
C ALA A 25 10.68 17.73 8.28
N ALA A 26 11.43 17.56 7.20
CA ALA A 26 12.87 17.36 7.26
C ALA A 26 13.56 18.55 7.98
N GLY A 27 14.55 18.27 8.81
CA GLY A 27 15.27 19.31 9.56
C GLY A 27 14.55 19.87 10.80
N SER A 28 13.34 19.42 11.13
CA SER A 28 12.57 19.87 12.30
C SER A 28 13.09 19.39 13.66
N GLY A 29 14.22 18.71 13.71
CA GLY A 29 14.83 18.22 14.95
C GLY A 29 14.20 16.93 15.51
N LYS A 30 13.49 16.13 14.69
CA LYS A 30 12.85 14.87 15.12
C LYS A 30 13.75 13.96 15.97
N THR A 31 14.97 13.74 15.51
CA THR A 31 15.94 12.89 16.21
C THR A 31 16.32 13.48 17.57
N ALA A 32 16.54 14.80 17.65
CA ALA A 32 16.89 15.46 18.91
C ALA A 32 15.73 15.36 19.92
N VAL A 33 14.49 15.60 19.48
CA VAL A 33 13.28 15.44 20.30
C VAL A 33 13.12 14.00 20.80
N LEU A 34 13.42 13.02 19.95
CA LEU A 34 13.34 11.60 20.34
C LEU A 34 14.40 11.24 21.38
N VAL A 35 15.63 11.68 21.19
CA VAL A 35 16.71 11.48 22.18
C VAL A 35 16.33 12.12 23.52
N GLU A 36 15.84 13.36 23.53
CA GLU A 36 15.42 14.03 24.76
C GLU A 36 14.23 13.32 25.42
N ARG A 37 13.27 12.81 24.63
CA ARG A 37 12.18 11.99 25.16
C ARG A 37 12.68 10.71 25.84
N ILE A 38 13.66 10.04 25.26
CA ILE A 38 14.29 8.84 25.83
C ILE A 38 14.97 9.19 27.15
N LEU A 39 15.77 10.25 27.14
CA LEU A 39 16.43 10.75 28.36
C LEU A 39 15.43 11.13 29.43
N SER A 40 14.34 11.80 29.07
CA SER A 40 13.29 12.18 30.03
C SER A 40 12.58 10.98 30.66
N LYS A 41 12.58 9.80 29.97
CA LYS A 41 12.08 8.54 30.54
C LYS A 41 13.11 7.86 31.45
N ILE A 42 14.38 7.86 31.04
CA ILE A 42 15.50 7.31 31.83
C ILE A 42 15.65 8.09 33.12
N CYS A 43 15.62 9.42 33.05
CA CYS A 43 15.84 10.32 34.19
C CYS A 43 14.54 10.68 34.96
N ASP A 44 13.43 9.99 34.73
CA ASP A 44 12.14 10.30 35.39
C ASP A 44 12.29 10.06 36.91
N PRO A 45 12.11 11.07 37.78
CA PRO A 45 12.31 10.94 39.21
C PRO A 45 11.29 10.02 39.89
N LYS A 46 10.13 9.78 39.27
CA LYS A 46 9.06 8.97 39.85
C LYS A 46 9.08 7.54 39.33
N LYS A 47 9.38 7.39 38.04
CA LYS A 47 9.27 6.11 37.34
C LYS A 47 10.39 6.02 36.28
N PRO A 48 11.67 5.92 36.69
CA PRO A 48 12.75 5.77 35.74
C PRO A 48 12.62 4.46 34.97
N VAL A 49 12.97 4.49 33.69
CA VAL A 49 12.92 3.32 32.79
C VAL A 49 14.35 3.02 32.34
N ASP A 50 14.80 1.79 32.49
CA ASP A 50 16.10 1.37 31.98
C ASP A 50 16.08 1.38 30.44
N ILE A 51 17.23 1.76 29.86
CA ILE A 51 17.36 1.88 28.38
C ILE A 51 17.15 0.55 27.65
N ASP A 52 17.51 -0.57 28.25
CA ASP A 52 17.32 -1.92 27.72
C ASP A 52 15.83 -2.37 27.71
N ARG A 53 14.95 -1.62 28.41
CA ARG A 53 13.51 -1.81 28.39
C ARG A 53 12.80 -0.97 27.31
N LEU A 54 13.55 -0.20 26.54
CA LEU A 54 13.03 0.58 25.43
C LEU A 54 13.39 -0.10 24.11
N LEU A 55 12.39 -0.22 23.23
CA LEU A 55 12.61 -0.62 21.84
C LEU A 55 12.64 0.64 20.97
N ILE A 56 13.78 0.87 20.32
CA ILE A 56 14.00 2.02 19.45
C ILE A 56 14.34 1.50 18.07
N MET A 57 13.45 1.75 17.11
CA MET A 57 13.60 1.25 15.75
C MET A 57 13.83 2.36 14.75
N THR A 58 14.69 2.07 13.76
CA THR A 58 15.00 2.93 12.62
C THR A 58 14.89 2.15 11.32
N PHE A 59 14.90 2.84 10.17
CA PHE A 59 14.85 2.18 8.87
C PHE A 59 16.22 1.64 8.42
N THR A 60 17.32 2.26 8.83
CA THR A 60 18.66 1.88 8.39
C THR A 60 19.58 1.57 9.57
N ARG A 61 20.53 0.65 9.34
CA ARG A 61 21.55 0.31 10.35
C ARG A 61 22.40 1.53 10.73
N ALA A 62 22.72 2.39 9.76
CA ALA A 62 23.47 3.62 10.04
C ALA A 62 22.69 4.55 10.97
N ALA A 63 21.38 4.75 10.74
CA ALA A 63 20.54 5.56 11.63
C ALA A 63 20.41 4.95 13.03
N ALA A 64 20.36 3.61 13.14
CA ALA A 64 20.35 2.94 14.43
C ALA A 64 21.67 3.15 15.19
N GLY A 65 22.81 3.04 14.51
CA GLY A 65 24.12 3.35 15.07
C GLY A 65 24.24 4.80 15.56
N GLU A 66 23.86 5.76 14.71
CA GLU A 66 23.85 7.18 15.07
C GLU A 66 22.91 7.46 16.27
N MET A 67 21.74 6.84 16.30
CA MET A 67 20.82 6.98 17.44
C MET A 67 21.45 6.46 18.73
N LYS A 68 22.10 5.30 18.69
CA LYS A 68 22.78 4.71 19.82
C LYS A 68 23.90 5.62 20.36
N GLU A 69 24.74 6.17 19.46
CA GLU A 69 25.79 7.12 19.81
C GLU A 69 25.25 8.39 20.46
N ARG A 70 24.20 8.97 19.89
CA ARG A 70 23.56 10.18 20.43
C ARG A 70 22.95 9.95 21.81
N ILE A 71 22.28 8.82 22.02
CA ILE A 71 21.72 8.47 23.34
C ILE A 71 22.85 8.23 24.35
N SER A 72 23.90 7.51 23.96
CA SER A 72 25.08 7.28 24.85
C SER A 72 25.70 8.59 25.27
N ALA A 73 26.04 9.46 24.31
CA ALA A 73 26.64 10.77 24.60
C ALA A 73 25.75 11.63 25.52
N ALA A 74 24.42 11.53 25.33
CA ALA A 74 23.49 12.29 26.16
C ALA A 74 23.36 11.72 27.59
N ILE A 75 23.47 10.38 27.78
CA ILE A 75 23.56 9.74 29.10
C ILE A 75 24.87 10.15 29.80
N ASP A 76 26.00 10.10 29.08
CA ASP A 76 27.30 10.47 29.60
C ASP A 76 27.34 11.94 30.05
N GLN A 77 26.71 12.85 29.27
CA GLN A 77 26.61 14.26 29.67
C GLN A 77 25.77 14.42 30.95
N LYS A 78 24.65 13.71 31.09
CA LYS A 78 23.85 13.74 32.33
C LYS A 78 24.56 13.15 33.51
N LEU A 79 25.39 12.13 33.30
CA LEU A 79 26.24 11.54 34.34
C LEU A 79 27.37 12.50 34.74
N TYR A 80 27.98 13.21 33.80
CA TYR A 80 28.95 14.25 34.08
C TYR A 80 28.39 15.34 34.99
N ASP A 81 27.12 15.75 34.72
CA ASP A 81 26.44 16.75 35.54
C ASP A 81 26.05 16.21 36.94
N ASN A 82 25.91 14.89 37.08
CA ASN A 82 25.53 14.20 38.34
C ASN A 82 26.31 12.90 38.50
N PRO A 83 27.61 12.97 38.89
CA PRO A 83 28.50 11.80 38.89
C PRO A 83 28.09 10.69 39.87
N ASP A 84 27.43 11.04 40.97
CA ASP A 84 27.02 10.10 42.02
C ASP A 84 25.66 9.41 41.73
N ASN A 85 25.08 9.62 40.55
CA ASN A 85 23.82 9.02 40.19
C ASN A 85 23.99 7.56 39.72
N GLU A 86 23.78 6.62 40.63
CA GLU A 86 23.93 5.18 40.40
C GLU A 86 23.04 4.68 39.25
N HIS A 87 21.83 5.25 39.07
CA HIS A 87 20.95 4.87 37.98
C HIS A 87 21.55 5.23 36.62
N LEU A 88 22.12 6.45 36.47
CA LEU A 88 22.77 6.86 35.22
C LEU A 88 24.06 6.05 34.96
N GLN A 89 24.85 5.75 36.00
CA GLN A 89 26.02 4.86 35.88
C GLN A 89 25.61 3.49 35.33
N ARG A 90 24.51 2.94 35.81
CA ARG A 90 23.96 1.68 35.29
C ARG A 90 23.52 1.78 33.81
N GLN A 91 22.96 2.91 33.37
CA GLN A 91 22.53 3.08 31.96
C GLN A 91 23.70 3.06 30.98
N THR A 92 24.89 3.54 31.35
CA THR A 92 26.09 3.48 30.49
C THR A 92 26.51 2.03 30.18
N SER A 93 26.23 1.10 31.07
CA SER A 93 26.46 -0.33 30.83
C SER A 93 25.30 -0.97 30.05
N LEU A 94 24.05 -0.62 30.37
CA LEU A 94 22.86 -1.20 29.75
C LEU A 94 22.68 -0.80 28.28
N ILE A 95 23.21 0.36 27.84
CA ILE A 95 23.12 0.83 26.45
C ILE A 95 23.67 -0.19 25.44
N HIS A 96 24.63 -1.02 25.84
CA HIS A 96 25.21 -2.04 24.99
C HIS A 96 24.18 -3.15 24.63
N ASN A 97 23.25 -3.45 25.54
CA ASN A 97 22.22 -4.46 25.42
C ASN A 97 20.88 -3.86 24.95
N ALA A 98 20.78 -2.53 24.84
CA ALA A 98 19.56 -1.85 24.44
C ALA A 98 19.17 -2.20 23.01
N GLN A 99 17.88 -2.42 22.79
CA GLN A 99 17.29 -2.71 21.47
C GLN A 99 17.13 -1.42 20.65
N ILE A 100 18.29 -0.92 20.15
CA ILE A 100 18.36 0.21 19.21
C ILE A 100 18.79 -0.35 17.86
N THR A 101 17.82 -0.63 16.99
CA THR A 101 18.05 -1.48 15.81
C THR A 101 17.10 -1.12 14.65
N THR A 102 17.24 -1.78 13.53
CA THR A 102 16.26 -1.73 12.44
C THR A 102 15.08 -2.66 12.74
N ILE A 103 13.98 -2.49 12.01
CA ILE A 103 12.81 -3.38 12.11
C ILE A 103 13.25 -4.83 11.84
N ASP A 104 13.99 -5.08 10.76
CA ASP A 104 14.52 -6.42 10.43
C ASP A 104 15.46 -6.97 11.49
N GLY A 105 16.30 -6.09 12.05
CA GLY A 105 17.21 -6.47 13.14
C GLY A 105 16.45 -6.91 14.39
N PHE A 106 15.34 -6.25 14.71
CA PHE A 106 14.48 -6.64 15.81
C PHE A 106 13.73 -7.96 15.50
N CYS A 107 13.21 -8.14 14.28
CA CYS A 107 12.61 -9.38 13.86
C CYS A 107 13.61 -10.56 13.97
N ALA A 108 14.84 -10.36 13.52
CA ALA A 108 15.89 -11.37 13.65
C ALA A 108 16.23 -11.68 15.13
N TYR A 109 16.21 -10.66 16.00
CA TYR A 109 16.38 -10.87 17.44
C TYR A 109 15.24 -11.73 18.03
N ILE A 110 13.99 -11.44 17.68
CA ILE A 110 12.84 -12.24 18.14
C ILE A 110 12.97 -13.69 17.66
N ILE A 111 13.25 -13.91 16.39
CA ILE A 111 13.38 -15.25 15.82
C ILE A 111 14.51 -16.02 16.54
N ARG A 112 15.66 -15.41 16.78
CA ARG A 112 16.79 -16.07 17.47
C ARG A 112 16.49 -16.45 18.93
N ASN A 113 15.61 -15.71 19.60
CA ASN A 113 15.28 -15.99 20.99
C ASN A 113 14.07 -16.94 21.13
N TYR A 114 13.21 -16.99 20.11
CA TYR A 114 11.93 -17.72 20.15
C TYR A 114 11.77 -18.72 19.00
N PHE A 115 12.88 -19.13 18.35
CA PHE A 115 12.87 -20.10 17.23
C PHE A 115 12.08 -21.38 17.53
N HIS A 116 12.09 -21.83 18.78
CA HIS A 116 11.37 -23.02 19.22
C HIS A 116 9.84 -22.89 19.19
N MET A 117 9.30 -21.66 19.13
CA MET A 117 7.86 -21.42 19.04
C MET A 117 7.32 -21.58 17.61
N ILE A 118 8.19 -21.59 16.61
CA ILE A 118 7.86 -21.68 15.19
C ILE A 118 8.54 -22.90 14.53
N ASP A 119 8.99 -23.87 15.32
CA ASP A 119 9.69 -25.10 14.87
C ASP A 119 10.86 -24.82 13.90
N LEU A 120 11.54 -23.70 14.07
CA LEU A 120 12.70 -23.33 13.27
C LEU A 120 13.98 -23.98 13.83
N ASP A 121 14.81 -24.55 12.95
CA ASP A 121 16.13 -25.07 13.34
C ASP A 121 17.01 -23.91 13.89
N PRO A 122 17.63 -24.07 15.08
CA PRO A 122 18.49 -23.03 15.66
C PRO A 122 19.71 -22.70 14.78
N GLY A 123 20.12 -23.61 13.89
CA GLY A 123 21.20 -23.41 12.93
C GLY A 123 20.78 -22.66 11.66
N TYR A 124 19.56 -22.12 11.58
CA TYR A 124 19.09 -21.38 10.41
C TYR A 124 19.99 -20.18 10.08
N ARG A 125 20.10 -19.88 8.81
CA ARG A 125 20.72 -18.67 8.28
C ARG A 125 19.78 -17.95 7.31
N THR A 126 19.96 -16.67 7.21
CA THR A 126 19.28 -15.90 6.16
C THR A 126 19.90 -16.25 4.81
N ALA A 127 19.08 -16.67 3.84
CA ALA A 127 19.54 -16.94 2.49
C ALA A 127 19.99 -15.67 1.77
N GLU A 128 20.95 -15.81 0.88
CA GLU A 128 21.32 -14.75 -0.05
C GLU A 128 20.26 -14.63 -1.17
N GLU A 129 20.15 -13.44 -1.77
CA GLU A 129 19.12 -13.16 -2.79
C GLU A 129 19.21 -14.14 -3.99
N GLY A 130 20.43 -14.48 -4.41
CA GLY A 130 20.65 -15.45 -5.49
C GLY A 130 20.19 -16.86 -5.14
N GLU A 131 20.46 -17.32 -3.91
CA GLU A 131 20.01 -18.63 -3.41
C GLU A 131 18.48 -18.67 -3.33
N LEU A 132 17.87 -17.60 -2.82
CA LEU A 132 16.42 -17.51 -2.70
C LEU A 132 15.74 -17.55 -4.08
N LYS A 133 16.33 -16.91 -5.08
CA LYS A 133 15.81 -16.95 -6.45
C LYS A 133 15.83 -18.36 -7.03
N LEU A 134 16.95 -19.06 -6.91
CA LEU A 134 17.08 -20.44 -7.38
C LEU A 134 16.08 -21.37 -6.66
N LEU A 135 15.99 -21.26 -5.34
CA LEU A 135 15.03 -22.05 -4.57
C LEU A 135 13.58 -21.79 -5.02
N ARG A 136 13.21 -20.53 -5.25
CA ARG A 136 11.87 -20.19 -5.76
C ARG A 136 11.60 -20.79 -7.14
N GLU A 137 12.59 -20.79 -8.04
CA GLU A 137 12.47 -21.40 -9.36
C GLU A 137 12.27 -22.91 -9.27
N ASP A 138 13.05 -23.60 -8.43
CA ASP A 138 12.94 -25.04 -8.23
C ASP A 138 11.56 -25.42 -7.64
N VAL A 139 11.14 -24.73 -6.58
CA VAL A 139 9.81 -24.96 -5.95
C VAL A 139 8.69 -24.65 -6.94
N MET A 140 8.78 -23.58 -7.72
CA MET A 140 7.77 -23.25 -8.72
C MET A 140 7.62 -24.35 -9.77
N LYS A 141 8.73 -24.93 -10.20
CA LYS A 141 8.72 -26.05 -11.14
C LYS A 141 8.01 -27.26 -10.53
N GLU A 142 8.35 -27.62 -9.30
CA GLU A 142 7.70 -28.73 -8.59
C GLU A 142 6.19 -28.52 -8.43
N VAL A 143 5.78 -27.30 -8.01
CA VAL A 143 4.35 -26.95 -7.83
C VAL A 143 3.58 -27.05 -9.15
N LEU A 144 4.14 -26.57 -10.26
CA LEU A 144 3.48 -26.66 -11.56
C LEU A 144 3.43 -28.11 -12.08
N GLU A 145 4.52 -28.88 -11.93
CA GLU A 145 4.53 -30.31 -12.31
C GLU A 145 3.48 -31.10 -11.52
N GLU A 146 3.33 -30.83 -10.23
CA GLU A 146 2.32 -31.46 -9.38
C GLU A 146 0.90 -31.04 -9.79
N ALA A 147 0.66 -29.75 -10.05
CA ALA A 147 -0.64 -29.24 -10.50
C ALA A 147 -1.07 -29.86 -11.86
N TYR A 148 -0.15 -30.01 -12.80
CA TYR A 148 -0.42 -30.72 -14.06
C TYR A 148 -0.68 -32.21 -13.86
N ALA A 149 0.03 -32.85 -12.93
CA ALA A 149 -0.16 -34.26 -12.64
C ALA A 149 -1.54 -34.57 -12.03
N GLN A 150 -2.07 -33.65 -11.23
CA GLN A 150 -3.40 -33.76 -10.61
C GLN A 150 -4.53 -33.62 -11.64
N LYS A 151 -4.30 -32.99 -12.80
CA LYS A 151 -5.28 -32.76 -13.88
C LYS A 151 -6.57 -32.08 -13.40
N ASP A 152 -6.45 -31.16 -12.46
CA ASP A 152 -7.60 -30.37 -12.00
C ASP A 152 -8.13 -29.51 -13.16
N GLU A 153 -9.41 -29.65 -13.48
CA GLU A 153 -10.05 -28.89 -14.54
C GLU A 153 -9.95 -27.37 -14.35
N LYS A 154 -9.99 -26.90 -13.11
CA LYS A 154 -9.89 -25.46 -12.81
C LYS A 154 -8.51 -24.92 -13.14
N PHE A 155 -7.46 -25.70 -12.78
CA PHE A 155 -6.09 -25.33 -13.11
C PHE A 155 -5.86 -25.36 -14.62
N LEU A 156 -6.34 -26.40 -15.32
CA LEU A 156 -6.20 -26.50 -16.78
C LEU A 156 -6.93 -25.34 -17.50
N ASN A 157 -8.14 -24.99 -17.07
CA ASN A 157 -8.85 -23.82 -17.58
C ASN A 157 -8.11 -22.51 -17.31
N LEU A 158 -7.47 -22.35 -16.13
CA LEU A 158 -6.63 -21.20 -15.84
C LEU A 158 -5.48 -21.09 -16.84
N VAL A 159 -4.78 -22.22 -17.08
CA VAL A 159 -3.69 -22.28 -18.03
C VAL A 159 -4.16 -21.93 -19.46
N GLU A 160 -5.28 -22.52 -19.91
CA GLU A 160 -5.86 -22.23 -21.24
C GLU A 160 -6.24 -20.75 -21.40
N CYS A 161 -6.71 -20.11 -20.35
CA CYS A 161 -7.13 -18.71 -20.41
C CYS A 161 -5.96 -17.72 -20.37
N TYR A 162 -4.88 -18.05 -19.67
CA TYR A 162 -3.85 -17.07 -19.32
C TYR A 162 -2.46 -17.42 -19.84
N ALA A 163 -2.16 -18.66 -20.23
CA ALA A 163 -0.89 -18.98 -20.86
C ALA A 163 -0.95 -18.77 -22.38
N ASN A 164 0.14 -18.25 -22.94
CA ASN A 164 0.25 -17.99 -24.39
C ASN A 164 0.40 -19.28 -25.25
N GLY A 165 0.14 -20.44 -24.67
CA GLY A 165 0.17 -21.74 -25.35
C GLY A 165 1.56 -22.29 -25.70
N LYS A 166 2.64 -21.62 -25.28
CA LYS A 166 4.03 -22.05 -25.49
C LYS A 166 4.83 -22.24 -24.22
N THR A 167 4.55 -21.40 -23.20
CA THR A 167 5.24 -21.41 -21.91
C THR A 167 4.26 -21.09 -20.80
N ASP A 168 4.61 -21.45 -19.56
CA ASP A 168 3.83 -21.18 -18.35
C ASP A 168 4.31 -19.88 -17.67
N ASP A 169 5.05 -19.03 -18.36
CA ASP A 169 5.68 -17.87 -17.77
C ASP A 169 4.66 -16.89 -17.16
N GLU A 170 3.53 -16.68 -17.84
CA GLU A 170 2.44 -15.82 -17.34
C GLU A 170 1.81 -16.37 -16.06
N ILE A 171 1.62 -17.69 -15.97
CA ILE A 171 1.08 -18.35 -14.78
C ILE A 171 2.07 -18.22 -13.62
N ARG A 172 3.37 -18.44 -13.89
CA ARG A 172 4.45 -18.28 -12.91
C ARG A 172 4.50 -16.86 -12.37
N ASP A 173 4.44 -15.87 -13.26
CA ASP A 173 4.43 -14.46 -12.89
C ASP A 173 3.21 -14.08 -12.03
N MET A 174 2.04 -14.61 -12.35
CA MET A 174 0.83 -14.42 -11.54
C MET A 174 0.98 -15.03 -10.15
N ILE A 175 1.51 -16.25 -10.05
CA ILE A 175 1.76 -16.93 -8.76
C ILE A 175 2.77 -16.12 -7.94
N TYR A 176 3.89 -15.67 -8.52
CA TYR A 176 4.88 -14.87 -7.79
C TYR A 176 4.29 -13.55 -7.30
N LYS A 177 3.53 -12.83 -8.13
CA LYS A 177 2.88 -11.58 -7.73
C LYS A 177 1.89 -11.79 -6.58
N LEU A 178 1.10 -12.86 -6.65
CA LEU A 178 0.15 -13.22 -5.60
C LEU A 178 0.87 -13.60 -4.30
N TYR A 179 1.93 -14.41 -4.40
CA TYR A 179 2.76 -14.80 -3.27
C TYR A 179 3.40 -13.57 -2.59
N ASP A 180 4.05 -12.71 -3.36
CA ASP A 180 4.72 -11.53 -2.81
C ASP A 180 3.70 -10.56 -2.17
N ALA A 181 2.51 -10.41 -2.75
CA ALA A 181 1.42 -9.65 -2.16
C ALA A 181 0.92 -10.28 -0.85
N SER A 182 0.67 -11.59 -0.83
CA SER A 182 0.20 -12.29 0.36
C SER A 182 1.19 -12.24 1.51
N MET A 183 2.49 -12.36 1.23
CA MET A 183 3.56 -12.30 2.23
C MET A 183 3.74 -10.92 2.87
N SER A 184 3.12 -9.88 2.34
CA SER A 184 3.04 -8.58 3.00
C SER A 184 2.00 -8.51 4.13
N HIS A 185 1.18 -9.54 4.27
CA HIS A 185 0.15 -9.66 5.30
C HIS A 185 0.58 -10.58 6.45
N PRO A 186 0.15 -10.31 7.69
CA PRO A 186 0.51 -11.13 8.86
C PRO A 186 0.04 -12.59 8.75
N PHE A 187 -1.09 -12.81 8.07
CA PHE A 187 -1.70 -14.12 7.82
C PHE A 187 -1.99 -14.28 6.33
N PRO A 188 -0.99 -14.72 5.53
CA PRO A 188 -1.08 -14.80 4.08
C PRO A 188 -2.24 -15.65 3.56
N GLU A 189 -2.46 -16.80 4.16
CA GLU A 189 -3.52 -17.74 3.76
C GLU A 189 -4.92 -17.14 4.01
N GLU A 190 -5.15 -16.56 5.18
CA GLU A 190 -6.42 -15.90 5.51
C GLU A 190 -6.69 -14.73 4.56
N TRP A 191 -5.65 -13.96 4.20
CA TRP A 191 -5.78 -12.86 3.25
C TRP A 191 -6.18 -13.36 1.85
N ILE A 192 -5.59 -14.47 1.37
CA ILE A 192 -5.98 -15.08 0.09
C ILE A 192 -7.44 -15.54 0.13
N GLU A 193 -7.87 -16.18 1.22
CA GLU A 193 -9.26 -16.60 1.39
C GLU A 193 -10.22 -15.40 1.41
N GLU A 194 -9.87 -14.31 2.07
CA GLU A 194 -10.67 -13.07 2.06
C GLU A 194 -10.78 -12.49 0.66
N CYS A 195 -9.68 -12.48 -0.12
CA CYS A 195 -9.71 -12.07 -1.51
C CYS A 195 -10.66 -12.94 -2.35
N LEU A 196 -10.64 -14.26 -2.15
CA LEU A 196 -11.53 -15.19 -2.85
C LEU A 196 -13.01 -14.96 -2.50
N ARG A 197 -13.33 -14.67 -1.23
CA ARG A 197 -14.73 -14.40 -0.80
C ARG A 197 -15.38 -13.25 -1.56
N VAL A 198 -14.59 -12.25 -2.01
CA VAL A 198 -15.12 -11.12 -2.78
C VAL A 198 -15.68 -11.56 -4.13
N TYR A 199 -15.24 -12.71 -4.67
CA TYR A 199 -15.70 -13.27 -5.93
C TYR A 199 -16.77 -14.38 -5.75
N GLN A 200 -17.05 -14.79 -4.51
CA GLN A 200 -18.12 -15.75 -4.19
C GLN A 200 -19.44 -14.98 -4.16
N VAL A 201 -20.14 -14.98 -5.30
CA VAL A 201 -21.39 -14.27 -5.49
C VAL A 201 -22.46 -15.28 -5.87
N ASP A 202 -23.41 -15.51 -4.97
CA ASP A 202 -24.46 -16.52 -5.15
C ASP A 202 -25.66 -16.02 -5.97
N ASN A 203 -25.86 -14.70 -6.00
CA ASN A 203 -26.98 -14.09 -6.69
C ASN A 203 -26.68 -12.67 -7.18
N VAL A 204 -27.60 -12.10 -7.97
CA VAL A 204 -27.43 -10.76 -8.57
C VAL A 204 -27.40 -9.64 -7.53
N GLU A 205 -28.08 -9.81 -6.41
CA GLU A 205 -28.12 -8.81 -5.34
C GLU A 205 -26.76 -8.72 -4.62
N ASP A 206 -26.14 -9.87 -4.34
CA ASP A 206 -24.80 -9.95 -3.79
C ASP A 206 -23.77 -9.34 -4.76
N LEU A 207 -23.91 -9.63 -6.06
CA LEU A 207 -23.09 -9.02 -7.11
C LEU A 207 -23.13 -7.49 -7.06
N ARG A 208 -24.33 -6.92 -6.95
CA ARG A 208 -24.54 -5.47 -6.87
C ARG A 208 -23.91 -4.83 -5.65
N SER A 209 -23.81 -5.57 -4.55
CA SER A 209 -23.25 -5.09 -3.29
C SER A 209 -21.73 -5.17 -3.22
N THR A 210 -21.07 -5.80 -4.20
CA THR A 210 -19.60 -5.95 -4.19
C THR A 210 -18.89 -4.61 -4.37
N LYS A 211 -17.74 -4.48 -3.72
CA LYS A 211 -16.90 -3.28 -3.82
C LYS A 211 -16.46 -2.99 -5.25
N TRP A 212 -16.15 -4.03 -6.03
CA TRP A 212 -15.71 -3.86 -7.40
C TRP A 212 -16.84 -3.42 -8.34
N MET A 213 -18.09 -3.84 -8.09
CA MET A 213 -19.24 -3.28 -8.82
C MET A 213 -19.44 -1.79 -8.50
N THR A 214 -19.23 -1.38 -7.25
CA THR A 214 -19.26 0.04 -6.89
C THR A 214 -18.20 0.81 -7.67
N LEU A 215 -16.96 0.34 -7.67
CA LEU A 215 -15.86 0.97 -8.43
C LEU A 215 -16.14 1.04 -9.94
N LEU A 216 -16.77 0.01 -10.50
CA LEU A 216 -17.18 0.00 -11.92
C LEU A 216 -18.18 1.11 -12.20
N TRP A 217 -19.19 1.28 -11.34
CA TRP A 217 -20.19 2.34 -11.50
C TRP A 217 -19.59 3.73 -11.29
N ASP A 218 -18.72 3.92 -10.31
CA ASP A 218 -18.04 5.19 -10.08
C ASP A 218 -17.22 5.59 -11.33
N ALA A 219 -16.46 4.65 -11.91
CA ALA A 219 -15.74 4.89 -13.15
C ALA A 219 -16.67 5.18 -14.34
N ALA A 220 -17.81 4.49 -14.44
CA ALA A 220 -18.80 4.76 -15.49
C ALA A 220 -19.43 6.15 -15.35
N GLU A 221 -19.74 6.58 -14.12
CA GLU A 221 -20.28 7.92 -13.84
C GLU A 221 -19.25 9.02 -14.17
N GLU A 222 -17.97 8.80 -13.88
CA GLU A 222 -16.87 9.69 -14.24
C GLU A 222 -16.76 9.84 -15.76
N CYS A 223 -16.72 8.73 -16.51
CA CYS A 223 -16.71 8.74 -17.98
C CYS A 223 -17.95 9.47 -18.57
N ILE A 224 -19.13 9.21 -18.00
CA ILE A 224 -20.37 9.88 -18.43
C ILE A 224 -20.29 11.39 -18.23
N SER A 225 -19.72 11.84 -17.10
CA SER A 225 -19.53 13.28 -16.81
C SER A 225 -18.54 13.92 -17.78
N GLU A 226 -17.42 13.28 -18.07
CA GLU A 226 -16.43 13.77 -19.04
C GLU A 226 -17.02 13.88 -20.46
N ILE A 227 -17.82 12.88 -20.88
CA ILE A 227 -18.50 12.88 -22.19
C ILE A 227 -19.53 14.03 -22.24
N ASP A 228 -20.25 14.29 -21.15
CA ASP A 228 -21.21 15.39 -21.07
C ASP A 228 -20.55 16.74 -21.32
N ASP A 229 -19.44 17.01 -20.62
CA ASP A 229 -18.65 18.23 -20.77
C ASP A 229 -18.12 18.39 -22.21
N LEU A 230 -17.69 17.28 -22.83
CA LEU A 230 -17.23 17.29 -24.22
C LEU A 230 -18.37 17.57 -25.21
N LEU A 231 -19.55 16.98 -25.00
CA LEU A 231 -20.72 17.21 -25.83
C LEU A 231 -21.24 18.65 -25.71
N GLU A 232 -21.27 19.21 -24.51
CA GLU A 232 -21.64 20.62 -24.31
C GLU A 232 -20.69 21.55 -25.08
N ARG A 233 -19.39 21.32 -24.96
CA ARG A 233 -18.36 22.11 -25.66
C ARG A 233 -18.47 21.95 -27.18
N ALA A 234 -18.66 20.71 -27.68
CA ALA A 234 -18.80 20.45 -29.10
C ALA A 234 -20.08 21.13 -29.66
N THR A 235 -21.19 21.07 -28.92
CA THR A 235 -22.46 21.73 -29.27
C THR A 235 -22.31 23.25 -29.32
N HIS A 236 -21.56 23.82 -28.37
CA HIS A 236 -21.28 25.26 -28.37
C HIS A 236 -20.51 25.67 -29.62
N ILE A 237 -19.44 24.94 -29.96
CA ILE A 237 -18.63 25.20 -31.17
C ILE A 237 -19.49 25.08 -32.45
N CYS A 238 -20.37 24.09 -32.54
CA CYS A 238 -21.25 23.92 -33.69
C CYS A 238 -22.22 25.10 -33.90
N ARG A 239 -22.56 25.85 -32.84
CA ARG A 239 -23.50 26.97 -32.85
C ARG A 239 -22.83 28.33 -32.97
N GLU A 240 -21.49 28.38 -33.03
CA GLU A 240 -20.78 29.63 -33.33
C GLU A 240 -21.04 30.12 -34.76
N ILE A 241 -20.79 31.41 -35.05
CA ILE A 241 -21.14 32.06 -36.32
C ILE A 241 -20.60 31.29 -37.53
N ASP A 242 -19.38 30.79 -37.47
CA ASP A 242 -18.72 29.98 -38.52
C ASP A 242 -18.51 28.54 -38.12
N GLY A 243 -19.28 28.06 -37.14
CA GLY A 243 -19.14 26.70 -36.57
C GLY A 243 -19.68 25.63 -37.53
N PRO A 244 -19.29 24.36 -37.31
CA PRO A 244 -19.68 23.22 -38.14
C PRO A 244 -21.11 22.75 -37.82
N TYR A 245 -22.11 23.60 -38.03
CA TYR A 245 -23.53 23.37 -37.71
C TYR A 245 -24.10 22.07 -38.25
N PHE A 246 -23.52 21.49 -39.29
CA PHE A 246 -23.96 20.25 -39.90
C PHE A 246 -23.67 18.99 -39.03
N TYR A 247 -22.93 19.12 -37.92
CA TYR A 247 -22.75 18.06 -36.92
C TYR A 247 -23.80 18.11 -35.79
N GLU A 248 -24.61 19.16 -35.72
CA GLU A 248 -25.58 19.35 -34.62
C GLU A 248 -26.52 18.14 -34.45
N THR A 249 -27.04 17.60 -35.55
CA THR A 249 -27.90 16.41 -35.49
C THR A 249 -27.21 15.16 -34.93
N ALA A 250 -25.91 15.01 -35.20
CA ALA A 250 -25.15 13.89 -34.66
C ALA A 250 -24.92 14.08 -33.13
N LEU A 251 -24.56 15.29 -32.72
CA LEU A 251 -24.38 15.63 -31.32
C LEU A 251 -25.68 15.54 -30.50
N GLU A 252 -26.83 15.89 -31.10
CA GLU A 252 -28.15 15.68 -30.49
C GLU A 252 -28.45 14.19 -30.26
N SER A 253 -28.13 13.32 -31.22
CA SER A 253 -28.26 11.88 -31.06
C SER A 253 -27.37 11.33 -29.94
N ASP A 254 -26.13 11.78 -29.87
CA ASP A 254 -25.20 11.37 -28.83
C ASP A 254 -25.60 11.91 -27.44
N SER A 255 -26.17 13.13 -27.39
CA SER A 255 -26.71 13.70 -26.14
C SER A 255 -27.93 12.91 -25.63
N LEU A 256 -28.78 12.39 -26.52
CA LEU A 256 -29.89 11.51 -26.13
C LEU A 256 -29.36 10.19 -25.56
N LEU A 257 -28.36 9.59 -26.21
CA LEU A 257 -27.71 8.38 -25.71
C LEU A 257 -27.14 8.61 -24.31
N LEU A 258 -26.42 9.73 -24.13
CA LEU A 258 -25.80 10.07 -22.85
C LEU A 258 -26.84 10.28 -21.74
N LYS A 259 -27.98 10.91 -22.07
CA LYS A 259 -29.09 11.08 -21.12
C LYS A 259 -29.64 9.72 -20.67
N GLU A 260 -29.87 8.79 -21.59
CA GLU A 260 -30.30 7.45 -21.23
C GLU A 260 -29.24 6.69 -20.43
N ALA A 261 -27.96 6.83 -20.78
CA ALA A 261 -26.84 6.25 -20.03
C ALA A 261 -26.79 6.78 -18.59
N LYS A 262 -26.98 8.08 -18.36
CA LYS A 262 -27.09 8.67 -17.02
C LYS A 262 -28.23 8.06 -16.21
N GLU A 263 -29.39 7.86 -16.82
CA GLU A 263 -30.53 7.22 -16.14
C GLU A 263 -30.26 5.76 -15.76
N ARG A 264 -29.54 5.01 -16.62
CA ARG A 264 -29.14 3.63 -16.34
C ARG A 264 -28.08 3.56 -15.24
N ALA A 265 -27.09 4.45 -15.29
CA ALA A 265 -26.06 4.55 -14.25
C ALA A 265 -26.67 4.86 -12.88
N ALA A 266 -27.56 5.85 -12.80
CA ALA A 266 -28.25 6.21 -11.55
C ALA A 266 -29.05 5.04 -10.95
N LYS A 267 -29.58 4.15 -11.81
CA LYS A 267 -30.30 2.92 -11.38
C LYS A 267 -29.40 1.72 -11.21
N ARG A 268 -28.10 1.84 -11.51
CA ARG A 268 -27.13 0.75 -11.55
C ARG A 268 -27.62 -0.44 -12.39
N ASP A 269 -28.27 -0.14 -13.53
CA ASP A 269 -28.86 -1.11 -14.46
C ASP A 269 -27.80 -1.55 -15.49
N TYR A 270 -27.01 -2.55 -15.14
CA TYR A 270 -25.94 -3.07 -15.99
C TYR A 270 -26.48 -3.59 -17.35
N ASN A 271 -27.51 -4.43 -17.32
CA ASN A 271 -28.05 -5.03 -18.54
C ASN A 271 -28.67 -3.98 -19.46
N GLY A 272 -29.37 -3.00 -18.90
CA GLY A 272 -29.90 -1.88 -19.63
C GLY A 272 -28.81 -1.02 -20.25
N MET A 273 -27.73 -0.75 -19.52
CA MET A 273 -26.57 -0.01 -20.03
C MET A 273 -25.89 -0.76 -21.17
N ALA A 274 -25.59 -2.04 -20.98
CA ALA A 274 -24.95 -2.88 -22.00
C ALA A 274 -25.79 -2.95 -23.27
N SER A 275 -27.12 -3.13 -23.14
CA SER A 275 -28.06 -3.17 -24.28
C SER A 275 -28.14 -1.83 -25.00
N LEU A 276 -28.16 -0.72 -24.26
CA LEU A 276 -28.16 0.65 -24.79
C LEU A 276 -26.91 0.92 -25.63
N LEU A 277 -25.76 0.64 -25.11
CA LEU A 277 -24.46 0.87 -25.79
C LEU A 277 -24.29 -0.06 -27.01
N ALA A 278 -24.70 -1.33 -26.90
CA ALA A 278 -24.62 -2.28 -28.00
C ALA A 278 -25.59 -1.96 -29.18
N ALA A 279 -26.74 -1.36 -28.87
CA ALA A 279 -27.72 -0.99 -29.89
C ALA A 279 -27.42 0.33 -30.59
N HIS A 280 -26.62 1.20 -29.95
CA HIS A 280 -26.33 2.53 -30.49
C HIS A 280 -25.43 2.47 -31.73
N LYS A 281 -25.80 3.23 -32.75
CA LYS A 281 -25.00 3.40 -33.96
C LYS A 281 -24.58 4.87 -34.07
N TYR A 282 -23.30 5.11 -33.91
CA TYR A 282 -22.76 6.46 -34.06
C TYR A 282 -22.95 6.98 -35.48
N ALA A 283 -23.34 8.23 -35.59
CA ALA A 283 -23.51 8.90 -36.89
C ALA A 283 -22.13 9.06 -37.56
N ARG A 284 -22.07 8.78 -38.87
CA ARG A 284 -20.84 9.04 -39.63
C ARG A 284 -20.71 10.53 -39.86
N LEU A 285 -19.70 11.14 -39.28
CA LEU A 285 -19.39 12.55 -39.51
C LEU A 285 -18.80 12.72 -40.93
N SER A 286 -19.52 13.46 -41.80
CA SER A 286 -19.08 13.70 -43.19
C SER A 286 -18.31 15.03 -43.26
N TYR A 287 -17.11 14.98 -43.86
CA TYR A 287 -16.34 16.18 -44.16
C TYR A 287 -17.00 16.92 -45.36
N LYS A 288 -17.32 18.21 -45.19
CA LYS A 288 -17.78 19.07 -46.29
C LYS A 288 -16.61 19.92 -46.77
N LYS A 289 -16.19 19.68 -48.03
CA LYS A 289 -15.01 20.33 -48.67
C LYS A 289 -15.12 21.85 -48.85
N ASP A 290 -16.30 22.42 -48.76
CA ASP A 290 -16.57 23.80 -49.12
C ASP A 290 -16.69 24.77 -47.92
N LEU A 291 -16.44 24.26 -46.73
CA LEU A 291 -16.36 25.08 -45.54
C LEU A 291 -14.88 25.22 -45.16
N ASN A 292 -14.31 26.38 -45.49
CA ASN A 292 -13.02 26.80 -44.91
C ASN A 292 -13.27 27.03 -43.41
N VAL A 293 -12.97 26.03 -42.63
CA VAL A 293 -12.79 26.20 -41.19
C VAL A 293 -11.27 26.36 -41.01
N ASP A 294 -10.82 27.60 -40.90
CA ASP A 294 -9.45 27.93 -40.50
C ASP A 294 -9.24 27.59 -39.02
#